data_d2fc7afbac2224e1d10692229c9ae232
#
_entry.id   d2fc7afbac2224e1d10692229c9ae232
#
_cell.length_a   1.000
_cell.length_b   1.000
_cell.length_c   1.000
_cell.angle_alpha   90.00
_cell.angle_beta   90.00
_cell.angle_gamma   90.00
#
_symmetry.space_group_name_H-M   'P 1'
#
loop_
_entity.id
_entity.type
_entity.pdbx_description
1 polymer ?
#
loop_
_entity_poly.entity_id
_entity_poly.type
_entity_poly.pdbx_seq_one_letter_code
_entity_poly.pdbx_strand_id
1 'polypeptide(L)'
;QSLAYNQIKNYEDISKKRFSNIDKTVYASGYRSFFDITPDLRFILGKDSKFNNLFHNLGSGQAMKYCPVLGESIAEEILNESNVTEKFDYKKFNINRFSDDYMKDFWNLVQGEENTLHRQGKNTL
;
A
#
# COMPACT_ATOMS: atom_id res chain seq x y z
N GLN A 1 -13.10 -1.96 11.72
CA GLN A 1 -14.41 -1.31 11.48
C GLN A 1 -15.23 -2.17 10.52
N SER A 2 -16.52 -2.35 10.79
CA SER A 2 -17.43 -3.06 9.88
C SER A 2 -17.70 -2.23 8.61
N LEU A 3 -18.01 -2.92 7.51
CA LEU A 3 -18.48 -2.27 6.28
C LEU A 3 -19.87 -1.66 6.50
N ALA A 4 -20.13 -0.51 5.92
CA ALA A 4 -21.47 0.07 5.91
C ALA A 4 -22.37 -0.71 4.93
N TYR A 5 -23.66 -0.79 5.22
CA TYR A 5 -24.64 -1.56 4.42
C TYR A 5 -24.65 -1.17 2.94
N ASN A 6 -24.59 0.12 2.62
CA ASN A 6 -24.53 0.61 1.24
C ASN A 6 -23.29 0.14 0.47
N GLN A 7 -22.17 -0.05 1.17
CA GLN A 7 -20.95 -0.57 0.56
C GLN A 7 -21.07 -2.06 0.25
N ILE A 8 -21.65 -2.84 1.17
CA ILE A 8 -21.92 -4.26 0.94
C ILE A 8 -22.82 -4.42 -0.28
N LYS A 9 -23.92 -3.67 -0.34
CA LYS A 9 -24.84 -3.71 -1.47
C LYS A 9 -24.17 -3.36 -2.80
N ASN A 10 -23.32 -2.35 -2.81
CA ASN A 10 -22.56 -1.97 -4.01
C ASN A 10 -21.63 -3.11 -4.49
N TYR A 11 -20.94 -3.78 -3.56
CA TYR A 11 -20.10 -4.94 -3.92
C TYR A 11 -20.93 -6.12 -4.43
N GLU A 12 -22.08 -6.38 -3.85
CA GLU A 12 -23.00 -7.42 -4.34
C GLU A 12 -23.48 -7.12 -5.78
N ASP A 13 -23.89 -5.88 -6.04
CA ASP A 13 -24.36 -5.45 -7.37
C ASP A 13 -23.26 -5.54 -8.44
N ILE A 14 -22.02 -5.16 -8.09
CA ILE A 14 -20.86 -5.30 -8.98
C ILE A 14 -20.56 -6.77 -9.24
N SER A 15 -20.63 -7.60 -8.20
CA SER A 15 -20.35 -9.03 -8.30
C SER A 15 -21.37 -9.74 -9.17
N LYS A 16 -22.66 -9.44 -9.02
CA LYS A 16 -23.76 -9.99 -9.85
C LYS A 16 -23.59 -9.68 -11.34
N LYS A 17 -23.05 -8.51 -11.67
CA LYS A 17 -22.75 -8.14 -13.05
C LYS A 17 -21.62 -8.97 -13.69
N ARG A 18 -20.72 -9.52 -12.86
CA ARG A 18 -19.54 -10.23 -13.33
C ARG A 18 -19.64 -11.74 -13.27
N PHE A 19 -20.45 -12.25 -12.36
CA PHE A 19 -20.55 -13.71 -12.10
C PHE A 19 -21.99 -14.16 -12.15
N SER A 20 -22.32 -15.00 -13.13
CA SER A 20 -23.69 -15.44 -13.42
C SER A 20 -24.38 -16.25 -12.32
N ASN A 21 -23.63 -16.83 -11.38
CA ASN A 21 -24.16 -17.68 -10.31
C ASN A 21 -24.01 -17.09 -8.90
N ILE A 22 -23.68 -15.80 -8.79
CA ILE A 22 -23.40 -15.20 -7.48
C ILE A 22 -24.67 -14.98 -6.65
N ASP A 23 -25.85 -14.99 -7.28
CA ASP A 23 -27.13 -14.81 -6.58
C ASP A 23 -27.40 -15.91 -5.54
N LYS A 24 -26.67 -17.03 -5.62
CA LYS A 24 -26.74 -18.13 -4.67
C LYS A 24 -25.80 -17.97 -3.48
N THR A 25 -24.96 -16.94 -3.49
CA THR A 25 -23.99 -16.69 -2.42
C THR A 25 -24.60 -15.76 -1.37
N VAL A 26 -24.25 -16.01 -0.12
CA VAL A 26 -24.65 -15.20 1.02
C VAL A 26 -23.43 -14.43 1.51
N TYR A 27 -23.58 -13.13 1.71
CA TYR A 27 -22.54 -12.33 2.34
C TYR A 27 -22.29 -12.85 3.77
N ALA A 28 -21.07 -13.27 4.04
CA ALA A 28 -20.69 -13.80 5.35
C ALA A 28 -20.13 -12.71 6.28
N SER A 29 -19.11 -12.00 5.84
CA SER A 29 -18.47 -10.95 6.64
C SER A 29 -17.56 -10.06 5.79
N GLY A 30 -17.21 -8.90 6.31
CA GLY A 30 -16.23 -8.00 5.72
C GLY A 30 -15.66 -7.02 6.73
N TYR A 31 -14.51 -6.49 6.45
CA TYR A 31 -13.86 -5.48 7.29
C TYR A 31 -13.18 -4.42 6.43
N ARG A 32 -12.96 -3.27 7.04
CA ARG A 32 -12.13 -2.21 6.47
C ARG A 32 -10.74 -2.29 7.04
N SER A 33 -9.76 -2.06 6.21
CA SER A 33 -8.36 -1.93 6.59
C SER A 33 -7.73 -0.72 5.91
N PHE A 34 -6.53 -0.40 6.32
CA PHE A 34 -5.71 0.64 5.71
C PHE A 34 -4.63 0.00 4.86
N PHE A 35 -4.35 0.60 3.72
CA PHE A 35 -3.14 0.33 2.96
C PHE A 35 -2.11 1.43 3.23
N ASP A 36 -0.88 1.03 3.45
CA ASP A 36 0.26 1.90 3.31
C ASP A 36 0.47 2.18 1.81
N ILE A 37 0.53 3.44 1.44
CA ILE A 37 0.71 3.84 0.03
C ILE A 37 1.91 4.77 -0.04
N THR A 38 2.90 4.36 -0.81
CA THR A 38 4.06 5.19 -1.14
C THR A 38 3.75 6.07 -2.35
N PRO A 39 4.40 7.22 -2.52
CA PRO A 39 4.14 8.14 -3.62
C PRO A 39 4.28 7.52 -5.02
N ASP A 40 5.18 6.55 -5.18
CA ASP A 40 5.43 5.85 -6.44
C ASP A 40 4.77 4.47 -6.53
N LEU A 41 3.91 4.13 -5.58
CA LEU A 41 3.20 2.85 -5.47
C LEU A 41 4.13 1.61 -5.40
N ARG A 42 5.39 1.80 -5.02
CA ARG A 42 6.36 0.73 -4.86
C ARG A 42 6.69 0.55 -3.39
N PHE A 43 7.04 -0.67 -2.99
CA PHE A 43 7.46 -0.91 -1.61
C PHE A 43 8.75 -0.13 -1.25
N ILE A 44 8.94 0.12 0.05
CA ILE A 44 10.18 0.64 0.59
C ILE A 44 10.89 -0.52 1.28
N LEU A 45 12.14 -0.75 0.89
CA LEU A 45 12.94 -1.87 1.37
C LEU A 45 14.38 -1.42 1.64
N GLY A 46 14.96 -1.89 2.75
CA GLY A 46 16.37 -1.69 3.04
C GLY A 46 16.66 -0.78 4.22
N LYS A 47 17.95 -0.59 4.49
CA LYS A 47 18.45 0.17 5.61
C LYS A 47 18.19 1.66 5.46
N ASP A 48 17.82 2.31 6.56
CA ASP A 48 17.72 3.77 6.64
C ASP A 48 19.10 4.42 6.56
N SER A 49 19.18 5.59 5.91
CA SER A 49 20.45 6.32 5.77
C SER A 49 20.81 7.16 7.00
N LYS A 50 19.83 7.55 7.80
CA LYS A 50 19.99 8.44 8.96
C LYS A 50 20.15 7.63 10.26
N PHE A 51 19.57 6.42 10.32
CA PHE A 51 19.56 5.59 11.50
C PHE A 51 20.21 4.23 11.25
N ASN A 52 21.33 3.96 11.91
CA ASN A 52 22.15 2.76 11.66
C ASN A 52 21.44 1.42 11.91
N ASN A 53 20.46 1.38 12.80
CA ASN A 53 19.77 0.16 13.20
C ASN A 53 18.31 0.13 12.76
N LEU A 54 17.92 0.99 11.79
CA LEU A 54 16.57 1.04 11.27
C LEU A 54 16.55 0.43 9.85
N PHE A 55 15.66 -0.53 9.67
CA PHE A 55 15.40 -1.16 8.38
C PHE A 55 13.92 -0.99 8.03
N HIS A 56 13.65 -0.65 6.79
CA HIS A 56 12.31 -0.47 6.26
C HIS A 56 11.86 -1.72 5.49
N ASN A 57 10.62 -2.13 5.73
CA ASN A 57 9.94 -3.14 4.92
C ASN A 57 8.45 -2.76 4.84
N LEU A 58 8.14 -1.81 3.94
CA LEU A 58 6.82 -1.25 3.77
C LEU A 58 6.24 -1.67 2.42
N GLY A 59 5.03 -2.18 2.43
CA GLY A 59 4.49 -2.94 1.33
C GLY A 59 3.74 -2.19 0.25
N SER A 60 3.39 -0.92 0.46
CA SER A 60 2.54 -0.14 -0.44
C SER A 60 1.29 -0.89 -0.92
N GLY A 61 0.61 -1.57 -0.01
CA GLY A 61 -0.60 -2.35 -0.27
C GLY A 61 -0.43 -3.62 -1.11
N GLN A 62 0.77 -3.93 -1.57
CA GLN A 62 1.02 -5.03 -2.50
C GLN A 62 2.04 -6.08 -2.03
N ALA A 63 2.73 -5.86 -0.91
CA ALA A 63 3.87 -6.67 -0.50
C ALA A 63 3.53 -8.11 -0.13
N MET A 64 2.30 -8.42 0.24
CA MET A 64 1.94 -9.76 0.72
C MET A 64 2.36 -10.87 -0.25
N LYS A 65 2.15 -10.69 -1.54
CA LYS A 65 2.55 -11.68 -2.56
C LYS A 65 4.08 -11.79 -2.75
N TYR A 66 4.84 -10.82 -2.25
CA TYR A 66 6.30 -10.78 -2.32
C TYR A 66 6.97 -11.02 -0.97
N CYS A 67 6.20 -11.28 0.11
CA CYS A 67 6.71 -11.46 1.47
C CYS A 67 7.95 -12.36 1.57
N PRO A 68 8.03 -13.53 0.92
CA PRO A 68 9.21 -14.38 1.05
C PRO A 68 10.48 -13.68 0.57
N VAL A 69 10.45 -13.09 -0.62
CA VAL A 69 11.61 -12.42 -1.22
C VAL A 69 11.97 -11.14 -0.46
N LEU A 70 10.98 -10.36 -0.02
CA LEU A 70 11.23 -9.13 0.75
C LEU A 70 11.81 -9.44 2.13
N GLY A 71 11.30 -10.49 2.79
CA GLY A 71 11.80 -10.93 4.09
C GLY A 71 13.23 -11.44 4.01
N GLU A 72 13.53 -12.24 3.01
CA GLU A 72 14.87 -12.77 2.76
C GLU A 72 15.86 -11.63 2.46
N SER A 73 15.50 -10.67 1.59
CA SER A 73 16.36 -9.54 1.27
C SER A 73 16.71 -8.67 2.50
N ILE A 74 15.78 -8.44 3.40
CA ILE A 74 16.03 -7.70 4.64
C ILE A 74 16.90 -8.52 5.59
N ALA A 75 16.65 -9.81 5.72
CA ALA A 75 17.46 -10.68 6.58
C ALA A 75 18.92 -10.71 6.11
N GLU A 76 19.17 -10.84 4.81
CA GLU A 76 20.52 -10.78 4.24
C GLU A 76 21.19 -9.43 4.49
N GLU A 77 20.46 -8.31 4.33
CA GLU A 77 21.03 -7.00 4.59
C GLU A 77 21.42 -6.83 6.08
N ILE A 78 20.61 -7.34 6.99
CA ILE A 78 20.89 -7.32 8.43
C ILE A 78 22.11 -8.20 8.77
N LEU A 79 22.23 -9.35 8.14
CA LEU A 79 23.31 -10.32 8.38
C LEU A 79 24.57 -10.00 7.59
N ASN A 80 24.55 -9.02 6.70
CA ASN A 80 25.61 -8.73 5.72
C ASN A 80 25.95 -9.93 4.81
N GLU A 81 24.94 -10.72 4.46
CA GLU A 81 25.04 -11.83 3.52
C GLU A 81 24.53 -11.39 2.14
N SER A 82 24.90 -12.09 1.07
CA SER A 82 24.51 -11.72 -0.29
C SER A 82 24.15 -12.92 -1.14
N ASN A 83 22.95 -13.47 -0.97
CA ASN A 83 22.46 -14.58 -1.77
C ASN A 83 21.29 -14.18 -2.69
N VAL A 84 20.29 -13.48 -2.18
CA VAL A 84 19.12 -13.01 -2.95
C VAL A 84 19.39 -11.66 -3.59
N THR A 85 20.19 -10.82 -2.94
CA THR A 85 20.56 -9.49 -3.41
C THR A 85 21.31 -9.50 -4.75
N GLU A 86 21.98 -10.58 -5.10
CA GLU A 86 22.61 -10.74 -6.42
C GLU A 86 21.56 -10.90 -7.55
N LYS A 87 20.37 -11.42 -7.24
CA LYS A 87 19.30 -11.68 -8.20
C LYS A 87 18.25 -10.58 -8.24
N PHE A 88 18.11 -9.85 -7.15
CA PHE A 88 17.07 -8.83 -6.97
C PHE A 88 17.70 -7.52 -6.48
N ASP A 89 17.79 -6.53 -7.36
CA ASP A 89 18.31 -5.21 -7.02
C ASP A 89 17.31 -4.42 -6.15
N TYR A 90 17.23 -4.79 -4.87
CA TYR A 90 16.34 -4.16 -3.90
C TYR A 90 16.76 -2.73 -3.54
N LYS A 91 17.99 -2.31 -3.83
CA LYS A 91 18.48 -0.95 -3.57
C LYS A 91 17.64 0.12 -4.26
N LYS A 92 17.00 -0.22 -5.38
CA LYS A 92 16.04 0.64 -6.08
C LYS A 92 14.78 0.95 -5.26
N PHE A 93 14.51 0.17 -4.21
CA PHE A 93 13.37 0.34 -3.33
C PHE A 93 13.72 1.04 -2.01
N ASN A 94 14.98 1.47 -1.83
CA ASN A 94 15.39 2.18 -0.63
C ASN A 94 14.61 3.50 -0.46
N ILE A 95 14.35 3.88 0.80
CA ILE A 95 13.63 5.12 1.13
C ILE A 95 14.33 6.38 0.60
N ASN A 96 15.65 6.34 0.46
CA ASN A 96 16.45 7.45 -0.05
C ASN A 96 16.19 7.81 -1.52
N ARG A 97 15.38 7.02 -2.24
CA ARG A 97 14.93 7.38 -3.60
C ARG A 97 13.99 8.60 -3.61
N PHE A 98 13.42 8.94 -2.46
CA PHE A 98 12.58 10.12 -2.31
C PHE A 98 13.42 11.28 -1.76
N SER A 99 13.60 12.32 -2.56
CA SER A 99 14.20 13.58 -2.07
C SER A 99 13.22 14.33 -1.17
N ASP A 100 13.74 15.20 -0.30
CA ASP A 100 12.92 16.04 0.57
C ASP A 100 11.99 16.96 -0.26
N ASP A 101 12.45 17.47 -1.41
CA ASP A 101 11.64 18.28 -2.31
C ASP A 101 10.51 17.47 -2.94
N TYR A 102 10.79 16.25 -3.41
CA TYR A 102 9.79 15.34 -3.94
C TYR A 102 8.70 15.04 -2.90
N MET A 103 9.09 14.79 -1.65
CA MET A 103 8.13 14.50 -0.58
C MET A 103 7.27 15.73 -0.24
N LYS A 104 7.85 16.92 -0.26
CA LYS A 104 7.12 18.17 -0.05
C LYS A 104 6.07 18.40 -1.13
N ASP A 105 6.43 18.21 -2.39
CA ASP A 105 5.52 18.37 -3.52
C ASP A 105 4.38 17.33 -3.48
N PHE A 106 4.71 16.09 -3.14
CA PHE A 106 3.71 15.03 -2.95
C PHE A 106 2.70 15.39 -1.84
N TRP A 107 3.15 15.87 -0.69
CA TRP A 107 2.27 16.28 0.41
C TRP A 107 1.40 17.46 0.04
N ASN A 108 1.92 18.44 -0.69
CA ASN A 108 1.13 19.57 -1.20
C ASN A 108 0.01 19.11 -2.14
N LEU A 109 0.30 18.12 -3.00
CA LEU A 109 -0.69 17.51 -3.89
C LEU A 109 -1.79 16.81 -3.10
N VAL A 110 -1.44 15.94 -2.16
CA VAL A 110 -2.39 15.18 -1.33
C VAL A 110 -3.28 16.12 -0.53
N GLN A 111 -2.73 17.14 0.11
CA GLN A 111 -3.51 18.13 0.85
C GLN A 111 -4.43 18.95 -0.07
N GLY A 112 -4.01 19.23 -1.29
CA GLY A 112 -4.83 19.89 -2.30
C GLY A 112 -6.04 19.06 -2.71
N GLU A 113 -5.87 17.76 -2.90
CA GLU A 113 -6.95 16.82 -3.24
C GLU A 113 -7.93 16.64 -2.07
N GLU A 114 -7.45 16.50 -0.84
CA GLU A 114 -8.31 16.42 0.35
C GLU A 114 -9.21 17.66 0.47
N ASN A 115 -8.66 18.85 0.29
CA ASN A 115 -9.43 20.09 0.30
C ASN A 115 -10.49 20.14 -0.82
N THR A 116 -10.22 19.54 -1.96
CA THR A 116 -11.16 19.46 -3.09
C THR A 116 -12.29 18.48 -2.79
N LEU A 117 -11.99 17.32 -2.22
CA LEU A 117 -12.98 16.30 -1.81
C LEU A 117 -13.89 16.82 -0.69
N HIS A 118 -13.34 17.54 0.29
CA HIS A 118 -14.13 18.18 1.34
C HIS A 118 -15.06 19.27 0.81
N ARG A 119 -14.67 20.02 -0.20
CA ARG A 119 -15.52 21.02 -0.87
C ARG A 119 -16.67 20.38 -1.64
N GLN A 120 -16.41 19.25 -2.31
CA GLN A 120 -17.44 18.52 -3.05
C GLN A 120 -18.44 17.82 -2.13
N GLY A 121 -18.01 17.29 -0.98
CA GLY A 121 -18.89 16.66 0.01
C GLY A 121 -19.84 17.61 0.73
N LYS A 122 -19.57 18.91 0.76
CA LYS A 122 -20.46 19.92 1.35
C LYS A 122 -21.63 20.34 0.43
N ASN A 123 -21.56 19.96 -0.84
CA ASN A 123 -22.60 20.31 -1.83
C ASN A 123 -23.58 19.15 -2.10
N THR A 124 -23.53 18.07 -1.33
CA THR A 124 -24.36 16.86 -1.51
C THR A 124 -25.13 16.47 -0.23
N LEU A 125 -25.55 17.45 0.58
CA LEU A 125 -26.53 17.27 1.65
C LEU A 125 -27.76 18.13 1.38
#